data_801c24ff3241d793a2eca4d5814d6aa7
#
_entry.id   801c24ff3241d793a2eca4d5814d6aa7
#
_cell.length_a   1.000
_cell.length_b   1.000
_cell.length_c   1.000
_cell.angle_alpha   90.00
_cell.angle_beta   90.00
_cell.angle_gamma   90.00
#
_symmetry.space_group_name_H-M   'P 1'
#
loop_
_entity.id
_entity.type
_entity.pdbx_description
1 polymer ?
#
loop_
_entity_poly.entity_id
_entity_poly.type
_entity_poly.pdbx_seq_one_letter_code
_entity_poly.pdbx_strand_id
1 'polypeptide(L)'
;MAWNFEPPQASSLQDREILKHGNHLEGKRIGMMITGSIAAYRCPDLVRDLRREGAEVQVYATREGLRYVSKDALEWCSLNPVIDHFSPD
;
A
#
# COMPACT_ATOMS: atom_id res chain seq x y z
N MET A 1 -9.97 14.73 6.89
CA MET A 1 -10.00 14.22 5.51
C MET A 1 -11.42 14.28 4.98
N ALA A 2 -11.57 14.88 3.86
CA ALA A 2 -12.88 14.89 3.23
C ALA A 2 -13.09 13.59 2.48
N TRP A 3 -14.17 12.89 2.78
CA TRP A 3 -14.56 11.75 2.00
C TRP A 3 -15.25 12.22 0.74
N ASN A 4 -14.78 11.76 -0.35
CA ASN A 4 -15.40 12.04 -1.61
C ASN A 4 -16.22 10.83 -2.02
N PHE A 5 -17.53 10.97 -1.92
CA PHE A 5 -18.44 9.88 -2.25
C PHE A 5 -18.94 9.98 -3.69
N GLU A 6 -18.14 10.52 -4.55
CA GLU A 6 -18.50 10.49 -5.94
C GLU A 6 -18.69 9.05 -6.40
N PRO A 7 -19.64 8.82 -7.29
CA PRO A 7 -19.84 7.47 -7.82
C PRO A 7 -18.52 6.93 -8.34
N PRO A 8 -18.26 5.65 -8.12
CA PRO A 8 -17.02 5.08 -8.62
C PRO A 8 -16.95 5.27 -10.13
N GLN A 9 -15.76 5.56 -10.58
CA GLN A 9 -15.51 5.63 -12.00
C GLN A 9 -15.79 4.28 -12.63
N ALA A 10 -15.95 4.27 -13.92
CA ALA A 10 -16.54 3.15 -14.62
C ALA A 10 -15.76 1.85 -14.51
N SER A 11 -14.52 1.88 -14.08
CA SER A 11 -13.68 0.69 -14.08
C SER A 11 -13.07 0.45 -12.73
N SER A 12 -13.15 -0.79 -12.25
CA SER A 12 -12.47 -1.18 -11.03
C SER A 12 -10.95 -1.08 -11.15
N LEU A 13 -10.43 -1.09 -12.36
CA LEU A 13 -9.00 -0.87 -12.56
C LEU A 13 -8.60 0.52 -12.14
N GLN A 14 -9.51 1.46 -12.26
CA GLN A 14 -9.23 2.84 -11.86
C GLN A 14 -9.03 2.95 -10.36
N ASP A 15 -9.62 2.07 -9.59
CA ASP A 15 -9.41 2.07 -8.14
C ASP A 15 -7.97 1.71 -7.80
N ARG A 16 -7.33 0.90 -8.63
CA ARG A 16 -5.95 0.50 -8.43
C ARG A 16 -4.98 1.46 -9.09
N GLU A 17 -5.45 2.23 -10.03
CA GLU A 17 -4.65 3.26 -10.64
C GLU A 17 -4.62 4.46 -9.72
N ILE A 18 -3.45 4.97 -9.49
CA ILE A 18 -3.27 6.08 -8.59
C ILE A 18 -2.99 7.33 -9.39
N LEU A 19 -3.81 8.34 -9.17
CA LEU A 19 -3.59 9.63 -9.74
C LEU A 19 -2.35 10.22 -9.09
N LYS A 20 -1.33 10.45 -9.89
CA LYS A 20 -0.08 11.00 -9.37
C LYS A 20 -0.28 12.46 -9.02
N HIS A 21 0.08 12.80 -7.80
CA HIS A 21 0.05 14.18 -7.34
C HIS A 21 1.38 14.88 -7.55
N GLY A 22 2.44 14.10 -7.77
CA GLY A 22 3.76 14.67 -7.96
C GLY A 22 4.74 13.63 -8.40
N ASN A 23 5.98 14.03 -8.50
CA ASN A 23 7.07 13.17 -8.98
C ASN A 23 8.23 13.10 -7.99
N HIS A 24 7.97 13.47 -6.74
CA HIS A 24 9.05 13.57 -5.75
C HIS A 24 9.76 12.24 -5.54
N LEU A 25 9.05 11.13 -5.72
CA LEU A 25 9.59 9.80 -5.50
C LEU A 25 9.66 8.99 -6.78
N GLU A 26 9.58 9.65 -7.91
CA GLU A 26 9.64 8.97 -9.22
C GLU A 26 10.91 8.16 -9.33
N GLY A 27 10.77 6.89 -9.69
CA GLY A 27 11.90 5.99 -9.83
C GLY A 27 12.43 5.43 -8.53
N LYS A 28 11.84 5.79 -7.40
CA LYS A 28 12.26 5.25 -6.11
C LYS A 28 11.51 3.98 -5.78
N ARG A 29 12.21 3.05 -5.17
CA ARG A 29 11.62 1.85 -4.62
C ARG A 29 11.69 1.94 -3.12
N ILE A 30 10.54 1.76 -2.48
CA ILE A 30 10.43 1.88 -1.03
C ILE A 30 10.02 0.54 -0.48
N GLY A 31 10.81 0.04 0.47
CA GLY A 31 10.44 -1.13 1.24
C GLY A 31 9.74 -0.68 2.51
N MET A 32 8.56 -1.24 2.76
CA MET A 32 7.80 -0.92 3.95
C MET A 32 7.63 -2.18 4.78
N MET A 33 8.13 -2.16 6.01
CA MET A 33 8.00 -3.29 6.93
C MET A 33 6.87 -3.01 7.91
N ILE A 34 5.92 -3.92 7.97
CA ILE A 34 4.78 -3.82 8.88
C ILE A 34 4.94 -4.84 9.98
N THR A 35 4.97 -4.37 11.20
CA THR A 35 5.11 -5.21 12.38
C THR A 35 3.89 -5.07 13.29
N GLY A 36 3.91 -5.76 14.42
CA GLY A 36 2.76 -5.89 15.29
C GLY A 36 2.41 -4.63 16.05
N SER A 37 1.78 -3.70 15.37
CA SER A 37 1.29 -2.48 15.97
C SER A 37 -0.08 -2.16 15.39
N ILE A 38 -0.96 -1.63 16.21
CA ILE A 38 -2.28 -1.23 15.73
C ILE A 38 -2.17 -0.15 14.65
N ALA A 39 -1.09 0.61 14.66
CA ALA A 39 -0.86 1.61 13.62
C ALA A 39 -0.73 0.99 12.22
N ALA A 40 -0.52 -0.32 12.16
CA ALA A 40 -0.42 -1.01 10.87
C ALA A 40 -1.67 -0.83 10.02
N TYR A 41 -2.84 -0.61 10.61
CA TYR A 41 -4.06 -0.45 9.84
C TYR A 41 -4.02 0.78 8.91
N ARG A 42 -3.11 1.70 9.15
CA ARG A 42 -2.97 2.90 8.31
C ARG A 42 -2.01 2.70 7.14
N CYS A 43 -1.34 1.57 7.10
CA CYS A 43 -0.33 1.34 6.07
C CYS A 43 -0.88 1.36 4.64
N PRO A 44 -2.08 0.83 4.36
CA PRO A 44 -2.59 0.93 2.99
C PRO A 44 -2.70 2.37 2.50
N ASP A 45 -3.15 3.28 3.34
CA ASP A 45 -3.23 4.69 2.97
C ASP A 45 -1.84 5.27 2.70
N LEU A 46 -0.88 4.92 3.54
CA LEU A 46 0.48 5.39 3.37
C LEU A 46 1.09 4.85 2.07
N VAL A 47 0.85 3.60 1.75
CA VAL A 47 1.31 3.01 0.49
C VAL A 47 0.76 3.80 -0.69
N ARG A 48 -0.52 4.12 -0.65
CA ARG A 48 -1.14 4.88 -1.72
C ARG A 48 -0.54 6.27 -1.83
N ASP A 49 -0.29 6.92 -0.69
CA ASP A 49 0.32 8.25 -0.71
C ASP A 49 1.71 8.22 -1.34
N LEU A 50 2.50 7.20 -1.01
CA LEU A 50 3.82 7.06 -1.60
C LEU A 50 3.75 6.83 -3.11
N ARG A 51 2.78 6.03 -3.55
CA ARG A 51 2.61 5.78 -4.97
C ARG A 51 2.14 7.03 -5.72
N ARG A 52 1.37 7.88 -5.06
CA ARG A 52 0.94 9.14 -5.66
C ARG A 52 2.10 10.08 -5.94
N GLU A 53 3.21 9.90 -5.23
CA GLU A 53 4.42 10.65 -5.49
C GLU A 53 5.37 9.94 -6.45
N GLY A 54 4.95 8.84 -7.01
CA GLY A 54 5.69 8.14 -8.03
C GLY A 54 6.50 6.95 -7.55
N ALA A 55 6.44 6.63 -6.27
CA ALA A 55 7.24 5.52 -5.73
C ALA A 55 6.65 4.17 -6.09
N GLU A 56 7.51 3.19 -6.22
CA GLU A 56 7.13 1.79 -6.20
C GLU A 56 7.31 1.27 -4.78
N VAL A 57 6.30 0.60 -4.26
CA VAL A 57 6.32 0.16 -2.86
C VAL A 57 6.26 -1.35 -2.79
N GLN A 58 7.20 -1.92 -2.06
CA GLN A 58 7.19 -3.34 -1.72
C GLN A 58 6.91 -3.48 -0.23
N VAL A 59 5.87 -4.20 0.11
CA VAL A 59 5.45 -4.38 1.50
C VAL A 59 5.97 -5.71 2.02
N TYR A 60 6.57 -5.65 3.20
CA TYR A 60 6.99 -6.81 3.99
C TYR A 60 6.17 -6.78 5.26
N ALA A 61 5.58 -7.89 5.64
CA ALA A 61 4.73 -7.91 6.82
C ALA A 61 5.02 -9.13 7.66
N THR A 62 5.12 -8.91 8.97
CA THR A 62 5.19 -10.03 9.90
C THR A 62 3.80 -10.59 10.12
N ARG A 63 3.74 -11.81 10.66
CA ARG A 63 2.45 -12.40 11.04
C ARG A 63 1.70 -11.48 11.97
N GLU A 64 2.40 -10.86 12.92
CA GLU A 64 1.79 -9.96 13.88
C GLU A 64 1.23 -8.71 13.21
N GLY A 65 1.95 -8.19 12.22
CA GLY A 65 1.47 -7.03 11.48
C GLY A 65 0.20 -7.34 10.71
N LEU A 66 0.08 -8.53 10.17
CA LEU A 66 -1.10 -8.94 9.41
C LEU A 66 -2.33 -9.18 10.27
N ARG A 67 -2.20 -9.09 11.59
CA ARG A 67 -3.37 -9.13 12.47
C ARG A 67 -4.18 -7.84 12.40
N TYR A 68 -3.56 -6.75 11.98
CA TYR A 68 -4.18 -5.43 11.99
C TYR A 68 -4.53 -4.90 10.62
N VAL A 69 -4.00 -5.52 9.58
CA VAL A 69 -4.26 -5.08 8.21
C VAL A 69 -4.27 -6.28 7.29
N SER A 70 -5.20 -6.29 6.36
CA SER A 70 -5.35 -7.40 5.44
C SER A 70 -4.19 -7.46 4.46
N LYS A 71 -3.65 -8.66 4.26
CA LYS A 71 -2.65 -8.89 3.24
C LYS A 71 -3.18 -8.52 1.85
N ASP A 72 -4.44 -8.86 1.59
CA ASP A 72 -5.05 -8.54 0.29
C ASP A 72 -5.13 -7.04 0.07
N ALA A 73 -5.46 -6.28 1.11
CA ALA A 73 -5.51 -4.83 1.00
C ALA A 73 -4.13 -4.26 0.68
N LEU A 74 -3.10 -4.80 1.30
CA LEU A 74 -1.74 -4.35 1.05
C LEU A 74 -1.28 -4.68 -0.36
N GLU A 75 -1.63 -5.85 -0.85
CA GLU A 75 -1.29 -6.24 -2.22
C GLU A 75 -2.04 -5.39 -3.23
N TRP A 76 -3.27 -5.07 -2.91
CA TRP A 76 -4.10 -4.27 -3.79
C TRP A 76 -3.57 -2.84 -3.93
N CYS A 77 -3.18 -2.23 -2.81
CA CYS A 77 -2.72 -0.85 -2.84
C CYS A 77 -1.29 -0.69 -3.32
N SER A 78 -0.43 -1.69 -3.11
CA SER A 78 0.96 -1.63 -3.56
C SER A 78 1.16 -2.16 -4.98
N LEU A 79 0.22 -2.94 -5.48
CA LEU A 79 0.31 -3.67 -6.75
C LEU A 79 1.43 -4.70 -6.77
N ASN A 80 1.91 -5.08 -5.61
CA ASN A 80 2.97 -6.07 -5.47
C ASN A 80 2.56 -7.11 -4.44
N PRO A 81 2.99 -8.36 -4.61
CA PRO A 81 2.77 -9.35 -3.56
C PRO A 81 3.42 -8.92 -2.26
N VAL A 82 2.74 -9.18 -1.16
CA VAL A 82 3.32 -8.93 0.16
C VAL A 82 4.24 -10.08 0.53
N ILE A 83 5.42 -9.74 0.99
CA ILE A 83 6.37 -10.73 1.46
C ILE A 83 6.12 -10.92 2.96
N ASP A 84 5.60 -12.07 3.32
CA ASP A 84 5.15 -12.33 4.68
C ASP A 84 5.90 -13.49 5.34
N HIS A 85 6.90 -14.00 4.69
CA HIS A 85 7.70 -15.06 5.29
C HIS A 85 9.17 -14.70 5.16
N PHE A 86 9.86 -14.91 6.23
CA PHE A 86 11.27 -14.55 6.36
C PHE A 86 12.03 -15.83 6.69
N SER A 87 12.32 -16.57 5.67
CA SER A 87 13.07 -17.80 5.84
C SER A 87 14.54 -17.47 6.08
N PRO A 88 15.17 -18.15 7.03
CA PRO A 88 16.60 -17.94 7.24
C PRO A 88 17.46 -18.56 6.15
N ASP A 89 16.90 -19.27 5.25
CA ASP A 89 17.64 -19.92 4.17
C ASP A 89 18.07 -18.97 3.09
#